data_63b56bdaa544a9793d37e4b2a366096b
#
_entry.id   63b56bdaa544a9793d37e4b2a366096b
#
_cell.length_a   1.000
_cell.length_b   1.000
_cell.length_c   1.000
_cell.angle_alpha   90.00
_cell.angle_beta   90.00
_cell.angle_gamma   90.00
#
_symmetry.space_group_name_H-M   'P 1'
#
loop_
_entity.id
_entity.type
_entity.pdbx_description
1 polymer ?
#
loop_
_entity_poly.entity_id
_entity_poly.type
_entity_poly.pdbx_seq_one_letter_code
_entity_poly.pdbx_strand_id
1 'polypeptide(L)'
;MKSEMDFRQEFEEQWNKYQEKHEIFPNIMILGRTGVGKSSLINAIFGKPIAKVSDLTPETQEFTLYEGKDNGVRVNLIDSKGYEINDDANTSDEAMKCFVKKVEDYIKEIEKQGQKVHIIWYCIPVSEERVEPLDEELIKALCKFDSTRGRLAVVFTKCDEDDEDGTTGKEFKQIIDGMNIEGLQTFEVSNLPELSLDLNKLNEWSVNSLDSDDLRANYIASQMNNLELKKAEAKKIIIAAAAAAAVIGATPIPFADAALLVPDQLAMTVAIINVYGIYEFAHISKEVVASLVISNLGKSIAGGLLKLIPAAGTIIGGAINATVASTITSALGYATSTICYNACKNIMNGKEVNWSKLFDFDIVKTMFESYLKNKDNMGE
;
A
#
# COMPACT_ATOMS: atom_id res chain seq x y z
N MET A 1 5.30 31.53 -19.66
CA MET A 1 4.95 31.05 -18.33
C MET A 1 3.59 30.40 -18.47
N LYS A 2 3.46 29.09 -18.12
CA LYS A 2 2.16 28.40 -18.18
C LYS A 2 1.16 29.12 -17.27
N SER A 3 -0.09 29.25 -17.69
CA SER A 3 -1.15 29.84 -16.88
C SER A 3 -1.60 28.86 -15.76
N GLU A 4 -2.30 29.34 -14.75
CA GLU A 4 -2.88 28.47 -13.73
C GLU A 4 -3.85 27.43 -14.34
N MET A 5 -4.50 27.79 -15.43
CA MET A 5 -5.37 26.90 -16.19
C MET A 5 -4.61 25.79 -16.88
N ASP A 6 -3.42 26.08 -17.44
CA ASP A 6 -2.55 25.07 -18.05
C ASP A 6 -2.03 24.07 -17.00
N PHE A 7 -1.69 24.53 -15.78
CA PHE A 7 -1.29 23.67 -14.68
C PHE A 7 -2.43 22.76 -14.18
N ARG A 8 -3.66 23.28 -14.16
CA ARG A 8 -4.84 22.49 -13.75
C ARG A 8 -5.11 21.38 -14.76
N GLN A 9 -5.07 21.70 -16.05
CA GLN A 9 -5.26 20.69 -17.11
C GLN A 9 -4.18 19.61 -17.04
N GLU A 10 -2.91 20.00 -16.87
CA GLU A 10 -1.80 19.06 -16.73
C GLU A 10 -1.96 18.17 -15.49
N PHE A 11 -2.34 18.73 -14.34
CA PHE A 11 -2.60 17.95 -13.12
C PHE A 11 -3.71 16.92 -13.34
N GLU A 12 -4.82 17.32 -13.96
CA GLU A 12 -5.94 16.42 -14.22
C GLU A 12 -5.55 15.30 -15.19
N GLU A 13 -4.74 15.60 -16.20
CA GLU A 13 -4.20 14.61 -17.11
C GLU A 13 -3.33 13.59 -16.37
N GLN A 14 -2.36 14.04 -15.56
CA GLN A 14 -1.49 13.15 -14.79
C GLN A 14 -2.27 12.35 -13.74
N TRP A 15 -3.29 12.96 -13.12
CA TRP A 15 -4.16 12.26 -12.17
C TRP A 15 -4.96 11.15 -12.85
N ASN A 16 -5.62 11.43 -13.96
CA ASN A 16 -6.41 10.44 -14.69
C ASN A 16 -5.51 9.30 -15.19
N LYS A 17 -4.35 9.62 -15.76
CA LYS A 17 -3.36 8.64 -16.19
C LYS A 17 -2.89 7.75 -15.04
N TYR A 18 -2.68 8.32 -13.85
CA TYR A 18 -2.35 7.53 -12.66
C TYR A 18 -3.50 6.59 -12.28
N GLN A 19 -4.74 7.08 -12.25
CA GLN A 19 -5.91 6.27 -11.90
C GLN A 19 -6.14 5.13 -12.91
N GLU A 20 -6.06 5.40 -14.19
CA GLU A 20 -6.17 4.39 -15.25
C GLU A 20 -5.10 3.31 -15.12
N LYS A 21 -3.86 3.71 -14.86
CA LYS A 21 -2.75 2.76 -14.65
C LYS A 21 -2.97 1.88 -13.43
N HIS A 22 -3.55 2.40 -12.34
CA HIS A 22 -3.75 1.71 -11.07
C HIS A 22 -5.21 1.30 -10.85
N GLU A 23 -5.96 1.01 -11.92
CA GLU A 23 -7.37 0.65 -11.86
C GLU A 23 -7.60 -0.74 -11.25
N ILE A 24 -6.64 -1.65 -11.43
CA ILE A 24 -6.72 -3.03 -10.94
C ILE A 24 -6.27 -3.09 -9.49
N PHE A 25 -7.16 -3.50 -8.60
CA PHE A 25 -6.86 -3.68 -7.18
C PHE A 25 -6.46 -5.14 -6.89
N PRO A 26 -5.52 -5.37 -5.96
CA PRO A 26 -5.20 -6.73 -5.54
C PRO A 26 -6.39 -7.38 -4.81
N ASN A 27 -6.71 -8.61 -5.19
CA ASN A 27 -7.69 -9.46 -4.51
C ASN A 27 -6.97 -10.25 -3.41
N ILE A 28 -7.36 -10.03 -2.15
CA ILE A 28 -6.81 -10.68 -0.97
C ILE A 28 -7.88 -11.59 -0.40
N MET A 29 -7.62 -12.88 -0.37
CA MET A 29 -8.51 -13.87 0.22
C MET A 29 -8.10 -14.15 1.66
N ILE A 30 -9.07 -14.09 2.58
CA ILE A 30 -8.84 -14.39 3.99
C ILE A 30 -9.67 -15.62 4.36
N LEU A 31 -8.97 -16.66 4.80
CA LEU A 31 -9.55 -17.94 5.13
C LEU A 31 -9.32 -18.27 6.62
N GLY A 32 -10.15 -19.12 7.16
CA GLY A 32 -10.07 -19.58 8.54
C GLY A 32 -11.45 -19.70 9.18
N ARG A 33 -11.54 -20.37 10.34
CA ARG A 33 -12.80 -20.61 11.05
C ARG A 33 -13.45 -19.31 11.56
N THR A 34 -14.72 -19.41 11.98
CA THR A 34 -15.40 -18.30 12.64
C THR A 34 -14.68 -17.96 13.97
N GLY A 35 -14.48 -16.68 14.25
CA GLY A 35 -13.86 -16.22 15.50
C GLY A 35 -12.33 -16.31 15.58
N VAL A 36 -11.64 -16.77 14.53
CA VAL A 36 -10.16 -16.89 14.51
C VAL A 36 -9.40 -15.57 14.41
N GLY A 37 -10.08 -14.43 14.26
CA GLY A 37 -9.43 -13.12 14.21
C GLY A 37 -9.22 -12.55 12.80
N LYS A 38 -9.88 -13.07 11.74
CA LYS A 38 -9.78 -12.56 10.37
C LYS A 38 -10.04 -11.05 10.26
N SER A 39 -11.17 -10.59 10.79
CA SER A 39 -11.54 -9.17 10.76
C SER A 39 -10.55 -8.29 11.54
N SER A 40 -10.03 -8.80 12.65
CA SER A 40 -9.03 -8.12 13.47
C SER A 40 -7.71 -7.99 12.72
N LEU A 41 -7.28 -9.03 12.00
CA LEU A 41 -6.10 -9.01 11.14
C LEU A 41 -6.25 -7.97 10.02
N ILE A 42 -7.40 -7.96 9.32
CA ILE A 42 -7.69 -6.96 8.29
C ILE A 42 -7.55 -5.55 8.87
N ASN A 43 -8.20 -5.28 10.00
CA ASN A 43 -8.17 -3.97 10.63
C ASN A 43 -6.76 -3.58 11.10
N ALA A 44 -5.97 -4.53 11.61
CA ALA A 44 -4.59 -4.28 12.01
C ALA A 44 -3.70 -3.94 10.80
N ILE A 45 -3.82 -4.66 9.69
CA ILE A 45 -3.04 -4.43 8.48
C ILE A 45 -3.40 -3.10 7.82
N PHE A 46 -4.69 -2.80 7.65
CA PHE A 46 -5.11 -1.59 6.96
C PHE A 46 -5.29 -0.37 7.88
N GLY A 47 -5.27 -0.57 9.21
CA GLY A 47 -5.35 0.51 10.19
C GLY A 47 -6.70 1.22 10.27
N LYS A 48 -7.76 0.60 9.74
CA LYS A 48 -9.14 1.10 9.80
C LYS A 48 -10.15 -0.05 9.84
N PRO A 49 -11.36 0.18 10.37
CA PRO A 49 -12.39 -0.86 10.49
C PRO A 49 -13.06 -1.13 9.12
N ILE A 50 -12.37 -1.86 8.23
CA ILE A 50 -12.93 -2.28 6.93
C ILE A 50 -13.94 -3.41 7.15
N ALA A 51 -13.65 -4.33 8.07
CA ALA A 51 -14.45 -5.53 8.31
C ALA A 51 -15.83 -5.29 8.96
N LYS A 52 -16.16 -4.07 9.39
CA LYS A 52 -17.51 -3.74 9.89
C LYS A 52 -18.60 -3.72 8.81
N VAL A 53 -18.21 -3.75 7.55
CA VAL A 53 -19.14 -3.75 6.42
C VAL A 53 -19.79 -5.11 6.19
N SER A 54 -19.24 -6.18 6.82
CA SER A 54 -19.72 -7.56 6.66
C SER A 54 -21.06 -7.88 7.33
N ASP A 55 -21.55 -7.04 8.24
CA ASP A 55 -22.80 -7.29 8.95
C ASP A 55 -24.06 -6.91 8.14
N LEU A 56 -23.91 -6.42 6.91
CA LEU A 56 -25.02 -5.83 6.15
C LEU A 56 -25.48 -6.63 4.93
N THR A 57 -24.86 -7.77 4.59
CA THR A 57 -25.30 -8.59 3.44
C THR A 57 -25.87 -9.94 3.90
N PRO A 58 -27.06 -10.35 3.36
CA PRO A 58 -27.77 -11.53 3.87
C PRO A 58 -27.12 -12.85 3.46
N GLU A 59 -26.85 -13.65 4.42
CA GLU A 59 -27.10 -15.07 4.67
C GLU A 59 -26.74 -16.17 3.66
N THR A 60 -26.37 -15.98 2.38
CA THR A 60 -26.34 -17.10 1.44
C THR A 60 -25.05 -17.32 0.65
N GLN A 61 -24.04 -16.48 0.73
CA GLN A 61 -22.79 -16.69 0.01
C GLN A 61 -21.67 -17.13 0.96
N GLU A 62 -20.96 -18.20 0.59
CA GLU A 62 -19.82 -18.71 1.38
C GLU A 62 -18.58 -17.85 1.25
N PHE A 63 -18.49 -17.05 0.20
CA PHE A 63 -17.46 -16.04 -0.03
C PHE A 63 -18.11 -14.71 -0.34
N THR A 64 -17.65 -13.67 0.31
CA THR A 64 -18.11 -12.30 0.08
C THR A 64 -16.96 -11.48 -0.47
N LEU A 65 -17.14 -10.89 -1.65
CA LEU A 65 -16.20 -9.93 -2.22
C LEU A 65 -16.56 -8.52 -1.75
N TYR A 66 -15.64 -7.89 -1.03
CA TYR A 66 -15.72 -6.47 -0.68
C TYR A 66 -14.85 -5.69 -1.64
N GLU A 67 -15.47 -4.97 -2.57
CA GLU A 67 -14.76 -4.13 -3.49
C GLU A 67 -14.12 -2.94 -2.77
N GLY A 68 -12.86 -2.71 -3.01
CA GLY A 68 -12.11 -1.65 -2.36
C GLY A 68 -12.64 -0.26 -2.68
N LYS A 69 -13.18 -0.06 -3.88
CA LYS A 69 -13.82 1.22 -4.30
C LYS A 69 -14.93 1.65 -3.34
N ASP A 70 -15.73 0.71 -2.86
CA ASP A 70 -16.87 0.98 -1.97
C ASP A 70 -16.43 1.26 -0.53
N ASN A 71 -15.25 0.76 -0.15
CA ASN A 71 -14.72 0.84 1.20
C ASN A 71 -13.62 1.90 1.38
N GLY A 72 -13.34 2.69 0.35
CA GLY A 72 -12.31 3.72 0.37
C GLY A 72 -10.92 3.16 0.60
N VAL A 73 -10.64 1.97 0.04
CA VAL A 73 -9.32 1.33 -0.01
C VAL A 73 -9.05 0.88 -1.45
N ARG A 74 -7.79 0.57 -1.75
CA ARG A 74 -7.36 0.10 -3.08
C ARG A 74 -7.01 -1.38 -3.07
N VAL A 75 -7.76 -2.16 -2.30
CA VAL A 75 -7.68 -3.63 -2.24
C VAL A 75 -9.09 -4.19 -2.22
N ASN A 76 -9.29 -5.33 -2.85
CA ASN A 76 -10.51 -6.11 -2.73
C ASN A 76 -10.27 -7.22 -1.71
N LEU A 77 -11.21 -7.40 -0.80
CA LEU A 77 -11.16 -8.44 0.23
C LEU A 77 -12.17 -9.52 -0.09
N ILE A 78 -11.71 -10.76 -0.10
CA ILE A 78 -12.55 -11.95 -0.26
C ILE A 78 -12.57 -12.64 1.09
N ASP A 79 -13.64 -12.43 1.85
CA ASP A 79 -13.82 -13.04 3.16
C ASP A 79 -14.60 -14.35 3.01
N SER A 80 -14.09 -15.42 3.61
CA SER A 80 -14.84 -16.66 3.72
C SER A 80 -15.76 -16.58 4.93
N LYS A 81 -17.03 -16.94 4.79
CA LYS A 81 -17.85 -17.28 5.93
C LYS A 81 -17.12 -18.41 6.66
N GLY A 82 -16.72 -18.17 7.91
CA GLY A 82 -15.97 -19.16 8.67
C GLY A 82 -16.71 -20.50 8.66
N TYR A 83 -16.00 -21.57 8.40
CA TYR A 83 -16.57 -22.90 8.53
C TYR A 83 -16.69 -23.26 10.02
N GLU A 84 -17.78 -23.90 10.37
CA GLU A 84 -17.98 -24.46 11.72
C GLU A 84 -17.77 -25.98 11.63
N ILE A 85 -16.88 -26.49 12.47
CA ILE A 85 -16.73 -27.94 12.64
C ILE A 85 -17.80 -28.34 13.64
N ASN A 86 -18.81 -29.07 13.18
CA ASN A 86 -19.71 -29.76 14.11
C ASN A 86 -18.99 -30.99 14.66
N ASP A 87 -18.98 -31.17 15.98
CA ASP A 87 -18.26 -32.22 16.73
C ASP A 87 -18.68 -33.67 16.41
N ASP A 88 -19.59 -33.90 15.48
CA ASP A 88 -20.00 -35.23 15.04
C ASP A 88 -18.95 -35.84 14.10
N ALA A 89 -18.15 -36.74 14.61
CA ALA A 89 -16.97 -37.34 13.98
C ALA A 89 -17.17 -37.98 12.57
N ASN A 90 -18.42 -38.28 12.17
CA ASN A 90 -18.73 -38.81 10.85
C ASN A 90 -19.12 -37.75 9.80
N THR A 91 -19.39 -36.52 10.24
CA THR A 91 -19.73 -35.40 9.35
C THR A 91 -18.52 -34.50 9.03
N SER A 92 -17.43 -34.63 9.81
CA SER A 92 -16.26 -33.76 9.70
C SER A 92 -15.50 -33.91 8.37
N ASP A 93 -15.24 -35.13 7.92
CA ASP A 93 -14.45 -35.42 6.69
C ASP A 93 -15.16 -35.01 5.40
N GLU A 94 -16.49 -35.23 5.31
CA GLU A 94 -17.27 -34.83 4.13
C GLU A 94 -17.48 -33.32 4.07
N ALA A 95 -17.75 -32.69 5.22
CA ALA A 95 -17.87 -31.24 5.34
C ALA A 95 -16.54 -30.55 5.01
N MET A 96 -15.42 -31.11 5.46
CA MET A 96 -14.07 -30.70 5.18
C MET A 96 -13.77 -30.72 3.67
N LYS A 97 -13.95 -31.86 3.02
CA LYS A 97 -13.75 -32.02 1.57
C LYS A 97 -14.66 -31.10 0.76
N CYS A 98 -15.90 -30.91 1.23
CA CYS A 98 -16.84 -29.98 0.64
C CYS A 98 -16.33 -28.54 0.71
N PHE A 99 -15.80 -28.08 1.86
CA PHE A 99 -15.27 -26.73 2.04
C PHE A 99 -14.02 -26.51 1.17
N VAL A 100 -13.05 -27.44 1.19
CA VAL A 100 -11.87 -27.38 0.31
C VAL A 100 -12.30 -27.23 -1.15
N LYS A 101 -13.25 -28.07 -1.61
CA LYS A 101 -13.76 -27.98 -2.98
C LYS A 101 -14.41 -26.63 -3.28
N LYS A 102 -15.16 -26.07 -2.35
CA LYS A 102 -15.81 -24.76 -2.52
C LYS A 102 -14.78 -23.64 -2.66
N VAL A 103 -13.70 -23.65 -1.88
CA VAL A 103 -12.59 -22.69 -2.03
C VAL A 103 -11.96 -22.84 -3.42
N GLU A 104 -11.69 -24.09 -3.85
CA GLU A 104 -11.14 -24.36 -5.17
C GLU A 104 -12.05 -23.87 -6.30
N ASP A 105 -13.34 -24.20 -6.22
CA ASP A 105 -14.32 -23.83 -7.25
C ASP A 105 -14.50 -22.30 -7.32
N TYR A 106 -14.44 -21.61 -6.18
CA TYR A 106 -14.49 -20.16 -6.13
C TYR A 106 -13.25 -19.50 -6.78
N ILE A 107 -12.05 -20.01 -6.50
CA ILE A 107 -10.83 -19.53 -7.16
C ILE A 107 -10.91 -19.73 -8.67
N LYS A 108 -11.33 -20.91 -9.13
CA LYS A 108 -11.50 -21.19 -10.56
C LYS A 108 -12.53 -20.28 -11.22
N GLU A 109 -13.60 -19.91 -10.50
CA GLU A 109 -14.63 -19.01 -11.04
C GLU A 109 -14.10 -17.58 -11.21
N ILE A 110 -13.36 -17.07 -10.25
CA ILE A 110 -12.66 -15.77 -10.35
C ILE A 110 -11.70 -15.77 -11.55
N GLU A 111 -10.94 -16.86 -11.73
CA GLU A 111 -10.00 -17.00 -12.86
C GLU A 111 -10.71 -17.03 -14.23
N LYS A 112 -11.87 -17.70 -14.35
CA LYS A 112 -12.68 -17.67 -15.58
C LYS A 112 -13.17 -16.27 -15.93
N GLN A 113 -13.37 -15.41 -14.92
CA GLN A 113 -13.76 -14.01 -15.10
C GLN A 113 -12.55 -13.11 -15.45
N GLY A 114 -11.37 -13.68 -15.66
CA GLY A 114 -10.13 -12.93 -15.95
C GLY A 114 -9.52 -12.23 -14.74
N GLN A 115 -10.01 -12.53 -13.55
CA GLN A 115 -9.46 -12.05 -12.28
C GLN A 115 -8.61 -13.15 -11.64
N LYS A 116 -7.84 -12.81 -10.61
CA LYS A 116 -7.08 -13.80 -9.83
C LYS A 116 -7.03 -13.40 -8.36
N VAL A 117 -6.85 -14.38 -7.51
CA VAL A 117 -6.50 -14.17 -6.10
C VAL A 117 -5.01 -13.90 -6.03
N HIS A 118 -4.63 -12.72 -5.52
CA HIS A 118 -3.24 -12.27 -5.50
C HIS A 118 -2.52 -12.66 -4.22
N ILE A 119 -3.23 -12.72 -3.09
CA ILE A 119 -2.72 -13.06 -1.77
C ILE A 119 -3.77 -13.89 -1.05
N ILE A 120 -3.32 -14.90 -0.30
CA ILE A 120 -4.18 -15.69 0.59
C ILE A 120 -3.57 -15.63 1.99
N TRP A 121 -4.33 -15.18 2.97
CA TRP A 121 -4.01 -15.30 4.40
C TRP A 121 -4.89 -16.38 5.01
N TYR A 122 -4.26 -17.46 5.44
CA TYR A 122 -4.94 -18.54 6.13
C TYR A 122 -4.72 -18.41 7.64
N CYS A 123 -5.78 -18.08 8.37
CA CYS A 123 -5.72 -17.74 9.79
C CYS A 123 -6.00 -18.96 10.68
N ILE A 124 -5.07 -19.26 11.60
CA ILE A 124 -5.18 -20.28 12.62
C ILE A 124 -4.94 -19.62 13.99
N PRO A 125 -5.89 -19.67 14.94
CA PRO A 125 -5.69 -19.06 16.24
C PRO A 125 -4.88 -19.97 17.15
N VAL A 126 -3.87 -19.46 17.85
CA VAL A 126 -3.08 -20.24 18.80
C VAL A 126 -3.89 -20.65 20.04
N SER A 127 -4.95 -19.91 20.37
CA SER A 127 -5.82 -20.22 21.50
C SER A 127 -6.58 -21.55 21.39
N GLU A 128 -6.58 -22.20 20.24
CA GLU A 128 -7.19 -23.52 20.06
C GLU A 128 -6.24 -24.68 20.34
N GLU A 129 -4.97 -24.38 20.65
CA GLU A 129 -3.92 -25.31 21.07
C GLU A 129 -3.63 -26.48 20.10
N ARG A 130 -4.17 -26.44 18.88
CA ARG A 130 -3.91 -27.45 17.84
C ARG A 130 -4.18 -26.94 16.42
N VAL A 131 -3.41 -27.46 15.47
CA VAL A 131 -3.71 -27.35 14.03
C VAL A 131 -4.65 -28.50 13.68
N GLU A 132 -5.81 -28.19 13.10
CA GLU A 132 -6.80 -29.20 12.75
C GLU A 132 -6.42 -29.92 11.42
N PRO A 133 -6.83 -31.18 11.22
CA PRO A 133 -6.60 -31.88 9.95
C PRO A 133 -7.13 -31.13 8.73
N LEU A 134 -8.22 -30.38 8.87
CA LEU A 134 -8.76 -29.52 7.80
C LEU A 134 -7.79 -28.41 7.42
N ASP A 135 -7.11 -27.80 8.39
CA ASP A 135 -6.14 -26.74 8.14
C ASP A 135 -5.03 -27.27 7.23
N GLU A 136 -4.50 -28.46 7.55
CA GLU A 136 -3.48 -29.11 6.73
C GLU A 136 -3.97 -29.48 5.32
N GLU A 137 -5.18 -30.04 5.20
CA GLU A 137 -5.74 -30.41 3.89
C GLU A 137 -5.97 -29.17 3.01
N LEU A 138 -6.52 -28.10 3.58
CA LEU A 138 -6.78 -26.88 2.83
C LEU A 138 -5.47 -26.20 2.40
N ILE A 139 -4.48 -26.10 3.28
CA ILE A 139 -3.15 -25.58 2.95
C ILE A 139 -2.54 -26.39 1.80
N LYS A 140 -2.55 -27.73 1.89
CA LYS A 140 -2.05 -28.63 0.85
C LYS A 140 -2.80 -28.47 -0.48
N ALA A 141 -4.13 -28.30 -0.43
CA ALA A 141 -4.96 -28.08 -1.62
C ALA A 141 -4.62 -26.76 -2.29
N LEU A 142 -4.58 -25.66 -1.52
CA LEU A 142 -4.26 -24.32 -2.04
C LEU A 142 -2.86 -24.24 -2.65
N CYS A 143 -1.87 -24.92 -2.07
CA CYS A 143 -0.50 -24.93 -2.59
C CYS A 143 -0.34 -25.77 -3.89
N LYS A 144 -1.31 -26.60 -4.24
CA LYS A 144 -1.29 -27.37 -5.50
C LYS A 144 -1.74 -26.55 -6.72
N PHE A 145 -2.48 -25.46 -6.52
CA PHE A 145 -2.88 -24.59 -7.63
C PHE A 145 -1.70 -23.73 -8.08
N ASP A 146 -1.44 -23.68 -9.36
CA ASP A 146 -0.39 -22.83 -9.92
C ASP A 146 -0.66 -21.35 -9.66
N SER A 147 -1.93 -20.95 -9.66
CA SER A 147 -2.36 -19.56 -9.42
C SER A 147 -2.16 -19.09 -7.97
N THR A 148 -2.12 -20.01 -7.00
CA THR A 148 -1.98 -19.69 -5.57
C THR A 148 -0.62 -20.09 -5.00
N ARG A 149 0.20 -20.79 -5.78
CA ARG A 149 1.55 -21.21 -5.36
C ARG A 149 2.42 -19.98 -5.06
N GLY A 150 2.98 -19.92 -3.85
CA GLY A 150 3.81 -18.81 -3.39
C GLY A 150 3.04 -17.55 -2.97
N ARG A 151 1.69 -17.63 -2.95
CA ARG A 151 0.78 -16.52 -2.58
C ARG A 151 0.00 -16.80 -1.30
N LEU A 152 0.21 -17.96 -0.68
CA LEU A 152 -0.39 -18.38 0.58
C LEU A 152 0.57 -18.10 1.73
N ALA A 153 0.09 -17.43 2.75
CA ALA A 153 0.71 -17.34 4.07
C ALA A 153 -0.20 -17.96 5.12
N VAL A 154 0.37 -18.73 6.04
CA VAL A 154 -0.33 -19.18 7.25
C VAL A 154 -0.08 -18.13 8.33
N VAL A 155 -1.17 -17.61 8.89
CA VAL A 155 -1.13 -16.54 9.88
C VAL A 155 -1.64 -17.07 11.21
N PHE A 156 -0.75 -17.24 12.17
CA PHE A 156 -1.12 -17.59 13.54
C PHE A 156 -1.63 -16.32 14.21
N THR A 157 -2.90 -16.33 14.58
CA THR A 157 -3.60 -15.21 15.20
C THR A 157 -3.76 -15.41 16.70
N LYS A 158 -4.10 -14.35 17.42
CA LYS A 158 -4.27 -14.34 18.88
C LYS A 158 -3.02 -14.82 19.64
N CYS A 159 -1.84 -14.50 19.13
CA CYS A 159 -0.59 -14.89 19.80
C CYS A 159 -0.37 -14.18 21.14
N ASP A 160 -1.22 -13.23 21.51
CA ASP A 160 -1.34 -12.64 22.83
C ASP A 160 -2.03 -13.60 23.85
N GLU A 161 -2.69 -14.64 23.38
CA GLU A 161 -3.32 -15.68 24.21
C GLU A 161 -2.39 -16.90 24.41
N ASP A 162 -1.19 -16.94 23.78
CA ASP A 162 -0.17 -17.98 23.97
C ASP A 162 0.57 -17.78 25.32
N ASP A 163 1.33 -18.78 25.74
CA ASP A 163 2.18 -18.64 26.92
C ASP A 163 3.34 -17.64 26.70
N GLU A 164 4.01 -17.25 27.79
CA GLU A 164 5.12 -16.26 27.75
C GLU A 164 6.27 -16.71 26.82
N ASP A 165 6.43 -18.01 26.62
CA ASP A 165 7.46 -18.59 25.76
C ASP A 165 7.02 -18.74 24.30
N GLY A 166 5.74 -18.53 23.97
CA GLY A 166 5.15 -18.74 22.66
C GLY A 166 5.21 -20.20 22.22
N THR A 167 4.89 -21.13 23.12
CA THR A 167 5.05 -22.58 22.92
C THR A 167 4.11 -23.08 21.82
N THR A 168 2.84 -22.68 21.86
CA THR A 168 1.84 -23.13 20.89
C THR A 168 2.17 -22.65 19.49
N GLY A 169 2.56 -21.37 19.32
CA GLY A 169 2.99 -20.83 18.03
C GLY A 169 4.18 -21.57 17.43
N LYS A 170 5.18 -21.92 18.27
CA LYS A 170 6.33 -22.72 17.83
C LYS A 170 5.94 -24.14 17.42
N GLU A 171 5.04 -24.80 18.14
CA GLU A 171 4.53 -26.13 17.78
C GLU A 171 3.75 -26.08 16.46
N PHE A 172 2.87 -25.09 16.28
CA PHE A 172 2.12 -24.88 15.03
C PHE A 172 3.08 -24.68 13.85
N LYS A 173 4.12 -23.88 14.05
CA LYS A 173 5.13 -23.67 13.02
C LYS A 173 5.84 -24.98 12.66
N GLN A 174 6.21 -25.81 13.63
CA GLN A 174 6.82 -27.12 13.37
C GLN A 174 5.90 -28.04 12.57
N ILE A 175 4.59 -28.05 12.84
CA ILE A 175 3.61 -28.82 12.08
C ILE A 175 3.56 -28.33 10.62
N ILE A 176 3.45 -27.02 10.42
CA ILE A 176 3.39 -26.43 9.05
C ILE A 176 4.70 -26.66 8.30
N ASP A 177 5.85 -26.46 8.93
CA ASP A 177 7.17 -26.72 8.35
C ASP A 177 7.34 -28.22 7.99
N GLY A 178 6.76 -29.12 8.81
CA GLY A 178 6.72 -30.58 8.58
C GLY A 178 5.94 -30.98 7.33
N MET A 179 5.09 -30.14 6.77
CA MET A 179 4.41 -30.40 5.49
C MET A 179 5.38 -30.34 4.29
N ASN A 180 6.58 -29.77 4.44
CA ASN A 180 7.60 -29.62 3.41
C ASN A 180 7.08 -28.95 2.13
N ILE A 181 6.25 -27.91 2.25
CA ILE A 181 5.73 -27.13 1.14
C ILE A 181 6.69 -25.99 0.84
N GLU A 182 7.31 -26.03 -0.33
CA GLU A 182 8.28 -25.02 -0.76
C GLU A 182 7.65 -23.63 -0.85
N GLY A 183 8.27 -22.64 -0.22
CA GLY A 183 7.85 -21.23 -0.27
C GLY A 183 6.70 -20.86 0.65
N LEU A 184 6.10 -21.82 1.38
CA LEU A 184 5.06 -21.52 2.36
C LEU A 184 5.68 -20.74 3.53
N GLN A 185 5.04 -19.60 3.88
CA GLN A 185 5.50 -18.75 4.97
C GLN A 185 4.50 -18.78 6.14
N THR A 186 5.01 -18.65 7.35
CA THR A 186 4.22 -18.54 8.58
C THR A 186 4.50 -17.21 9.26
N PHE A 187 3.46 -16.60 9.84
CA PHE A 187 3.57 -15.33 10.57
C PHE A 187 2.76 -15.40 11.86
N GLU A 188 3.34 -14.93 12.95
CA GLU A 188 2.70 -14.81 14.25
C GLU A 188 2.18 -13.37 14.42
N VAL A 189 0.88 -13.21 14.74
CA VAL A 189 0.28 -11.87 14.88
C VAL A 189 -0.60 -11.78 16.13
N SER A 190 -0.66 -10.57 16.69
CA SER A 190 -1.54 -10.20 17.79
C SER A 190 -2.30 -8.92 17.45
N ASN A 191 -3.45 -8.75 18.10
CA ASN A 191 -4.23 -7.51 18.06
C ASN A 191 -3.71 -6.44 19.03
N LEU A 192 -2.83 -6.80 19.94
CA LEU A 192 -2.21 -5.88 20.88
C LEU A 192 -1.07 -5.13 20.19
N PRO A 193 -1.14 -3.79 20.08
CA PRO A 193 -0.12 -3.00 19.38
C PRO A 193 1.28 -3.15 19.97
N GLU A 194 1.39 -3.37 21.28
CA GLU A 194 2.63 -3.63 22.00
C GLU A 194 3.30 -4.96 21.65
N LEU A 195 2.52 -5.92 21.14
CA LEU A 195 2.97 -7.24 20.69
C LEU A 195 2.95 -7.33 19.15
N SER A 196 3.43 -6.31 18.46
CA SER A 196 3.39 -6.21 16.98
C SER A 196 4.26 -7.26 16.26
N LEU A 197 4.35 -8.47 16.79
CA LEU A 197 5.07 -9.64 16.32
C LEU A 197 5.49 -9.56 14.83
N ASP A 198 4.91 -10.40 13.97
CA ASP A 198 5.26 -10.47 12.56
C ASP A 198 4.37 -9.64 11.62
N LEU A 199 3.52 -8.73 12.14
CA LEU A 199 2.58 -7.98 11.30
C LEU A 199 3.30 -7.19 10.18
N ASN A 200 4.45 -6.59 10.48
CA ASN A 200 5.25 -5.89 9.48
C ASN A 200 5.87 -6.85 8.46
N LYS A 201 6.33 -8.03 8.88
CA LYS A 201 6.87 -9.06 7.98
C LYS A 201 5.78 -9.63 7.08
N LEU A 202 4.56 -9.86 7.59
CA LEU A 202 3.40 -10.25 6.80
C LEU A 202 3.07 -9.18 5.74
N ASN A 203 3.12 -7.90 6.10
CA ASN A 203 2.93 -6.80 5.16
C ASN A 203 4.00 -6.78 4.06
N GLU A 204 5.28 -6.89 4.43
CA GLU A 204 6.39 -6.93 3.47
C GLU A 204 6.28 -8.13 2.54
N TRP A 205 5.98 -9.32 3.09
CA TRP A 205 5.75 -10.51 2.28
C TRP A 205 4.57 -10.33 1.32
N SER A 206 3.47 -9.74 1.79
CA SER A 206 2.29 -9.47 0.96
C SER A 206 2.61 -8.55 -0.22
N VAL A 207 3.34 -7.46 0.02
CA VAL A 207 3.82 -6.56 -1.05
C VAL A 207 4.69 -7.31 -2.06
N ASN A 208 5.64 -8.13 -1.56
CA ASN A 208 6.57 -8.86 -2.42
C ASN A 208 5.90 -9.99 -3.23
N SER A 209 4.78 -10.51 -2.76
CA SER A 209 3.98 -11.54 -3.45
C SER A 209 3.13 -10.99 -4.60
N LEU A 210 2.99 -9.66 -4.72
CA LEU A 210 2.25 -9.03 -5.80
C LEU A 210 3.09 -8.93 -7.07
N ASP A 211 2.50 -9.29 -8.21
CA ASP A 211 3.20 -9.46 -9.49
C ASP A 211 3.58 -8.14 -10.17
N SER A 212 2.90 -7.04 -9.87
CA SER A 212 3.12 -5.76 -10.54
C SER A 212 3.33 -4.61 -9.56
N ASP A 213 4.04 -3.59 -10.01
CA ASP A 213 4.24 -2.37 -9.24
C ASP A 213 2.91 -1.64 -8.97
N ASP A 214 1.94 -1.75 -9.88
CA ASP A 214 0.62 -1.12 -9.73
C ASP A 214 -0.19 -1.77 -8.60
N LEU A 215 -0.18 -3.11 -8.52
CA LEU A 215 -0.81 -3.84 -7.41
C LEU A 215 -0.13 -3.52 -6.07
N ARG A 216 1.21 -3.44 -6.05
CA ARG A 216 1.98 -3.05 -4.85
C ARG A 216 1.63 -1.65 -4.40
N ALA A 217 1.58 -0.69 -5.32
CA ALA A 217 1.21 0.70 -5.02
C ALA A 217 -0.19 0.80 -4.42
N ASN A 218 -1.17 0.08 -4.97
CA ASN A 218 -2.53 0.04 -4.45
C ASN A 218 -2.62 -0.59 -3.06
N TYR A 219 -1.90 -1.71 -2.83
CA TYR A 219 -1.82 -2.34 -1.51
C TYR A 219 -1.21 -1.40 -0.47
N ILE A 220 -0.08 -0.76 -0.79
CA ILE A 220 0.61 0.19 0.09
C ILE A 220 -0.26 1.41 0.38
N ALA A 221 -0.94 1.96 -0.64
CA ALA A 221 -1.84 3.10 -0.49
C ALA A 221 -2.99 2.80 0.49
N SER A 222 -3.46 1.55 0.54
CA SER A 222 -4.56 1.11 1.41
C SER A 222 -4.21 1.05 2.90
N GLN A 223 -2.93 1.01 3.26
CA GLN A 223 -2.49 0.93 4.66
C GLN A 223 -2.46 2.31 5.32
N MET A 224 -3.23 2.51 6.40
CA MET A 224 -3.22 3.79 7.12
C MET A 224 -1.99 3.98 7.99
N ASN A 225 -1.56 2.94 8.68
CA ASN A 225 -0.59 3.00 9.79
C ASN A 225 0.85 2.63 9.40
N ASN A 226 1.09 2.10 8.22
CA ASN A 226 2.45 1.74 7.78
C ASN A 226 3.13 2.88 7.00
N LEU A 227 3.46 3.97 7.71
CA LEU A 227 4.05 5.16 7.11
C LEU A 227 5.47 4.92 6.57
N GLU A 228 6.23 4.00 7.16
CA GLU A 228 7.60 3.70 6.70
C GLU A 228 7.56 2.97 5.34
N LEU A 229 6.60 2.06 5.13
CA LEU A 229 6.41 1.41 3.83
C LEU A 229 6.01 2.43 2.75
N LYS A 230 5.09 3.36 3.07
CA LYS A 230 4.69 4.47 2.19
C LYS A 230 5.87 5.37 1.83
N LYS A 231 6.71 5.70 2.82
CA LYS A 231 7.91 6.50 2.63
C LYS A 231 8.94 5.79 1.74
N ALA A 232 9.13 4.48 1.93
CA ALA A 232 10.02 3.68 1.09
C ALA A 232 9.54 3.64 -0.37
N GLU A 233 8.23 3.49 -0.60
CA GLU A 233 7.66 3.52 -1.95
C GLU A 233 7.75 4.90 -2.59
N ALA A 234 7.42 5.96 -1.84
CA ALA A 234 7.61 7.34 -2.31
C ALA A 234 9.07 7.61 -2.70
N LYS A 235 10.05 7.07 -1.96
CA LYS A 235 11.48 7.18 -2.32
C LYS A 235 11.79 6.57 -3.69
N LYS A 236 11.22 5.40 -4.02
CA LYS A 236 11.41 4.78 -5.35
C LYS A 236 10.85 5.67 -6.46
N ILE A 237 9.66 6.23 -6.27
CA ILE A 237 9.03 7.16 -7.20
C ILE A 237 9.92 8.39 -7.42
N ILE A 238 10.45 8.96 -6.34
CA ILE A 238 11.33 10.13 -6.40
C ILE A 238 12.62 9.83 -7.20
N ILE A 239 13.25 8.68 -6.92
CA ILE A 239 14.48 8.28 -7.64
C ILE A 239 14.20 8.11 -9.14
N ALA A 240 13.11 7.44 -9.50
CA ALA A 240 12.73 7.25 -10.89
C ALA A 240 12.44 8.58 -11.61
N ALA A 241 11.70 9.49 -10.96
CA ALA A 241 11.40 10.81 -11.52
C ALA A 241 12.67 11.69 -11.64
N ALA A 242 13.57 11.63 -10.66
CA ALA A 242 14.84 12.36 -10.71
C ALA A 242 15.76 11.86 -11.84
N ALA A 243 15.77 10.54 -12.08
CA ALA A 243 16.51 9.95 -13.21
C ALA A 243 15.91 10.40 -14.56
N ALA A 244 14.59 10.42 -14.70
CA ALA A 244 13.91 10.93 -15.89
C ALA A 244 14.23 12.42 -16.12
N ALA A 245 14.16 13.25 -15.06
CA ALA A 245 14.51 14.66 -15.11
C ALA A 245 15.97 14.90 -15.53
N ALA A 246 16.90 14.03 -15.10
CA ALA A 246 18.31 14.09 -15.52
C ALA A 246 18.46 13.87 -17.04
N VAL A 247 17.70 12.93 -17.60
CA VAL A 247 17.70 12.66 -19.06
C VAL A 247 17.17 13.88 -19.83
N ILE A 248 16.08 14.50 -19.38
CA ILE A 248 15.54 15.73 -19.98
C ILE A 248 16.58 16.85 -19.89
N GLY A 249 17.21 17.03 -18.73
CA GLY A 249 18.25 18.05 -18.51
C GLY A 249 19.61 17.74 -19.15
N ALA A 250 19.81 16.57 -19.77
CA ALA A 250 21.02 16.24 -20.50
C ALA A 250 21.21 17.16 -21.74
N THR A 251 20.09 17.64 -22.29
CA THR A 251 20.10 18.78 -23.23
C THR A 251 19.89 20.05 -22.42
N PRO A 252 20.81 21.03 -22.46
CA PRO A 252 20.65 22.26 -21.68
C PRO A 252 19.34 22.96 -21.98
N ILE A 253 18.51 23.10 -20.94
CA ILE A 253 17.18 23.73 -21.04
C ILE A 253 17.31 25.16 -20.54
N PRO A 254 16.99 26.19 -21.34
CA PRO A 254 16.93 27.57 -20.87
C PRO A 254 15.99 27.69 -19.65
N PHE A 255 16.32 28.52 -18.67
CA PHE A 255 15.43 28.76 -17.51
C PHE A 255 14.02 29.17 -17.92
N ALA A 256 13.85 29.82 -19.05
CA ALA A 256 12.55 30.17 -19.62
C ALA A 256 11.72 28.91 -19.98
N ASP A 257 12.38 27.80 -20.28
CA ASP A 257 11.76 26.54 -20.70
C ASP A 257 11.73 25.49 -19.56
N ALA A 258 11.98 25.90 -18.30
CA ALA A 258 11.86 25.04 -17.12
C ALA A 258 10.46 24.36 -17.01
N ALA A 259 9.47 24.91 -17.70
CA ALA A 259 8.14 24.31 -17.86
C ALA A 259 8.15 22.91 -18.51
N LEU A 260 9.24 22.50 -19.16
CA LEU A 260 9.38 21.14 -19.71
C LEU A 260 9.47 20.04 -18.63
N LEU A 261 9.91 20.40 -17.42
CA LEU A 261 9.96 19.47 -16.27
C LEU A 261 8.62 19.34 -15.54
N VAL A 262 7.66 20.22 -15.82
CA VAL A 262 6.40 20.31 -15.08
C VAL A 262 5.57 19.04 -15.18
N PRO A 263 5.34 18.41 -16.34
CA PRO A 263 4.55 17.20 -16.45
C PRO A 263 5.09 16.07 -15.58
N ASP A 264 6.41 15.82 -15.61
CA ASP A 264 7.02 14.74 -14.84
C ASP A 264 7.02 15.03 -13.33
N GLN A 265 7.20 16.28 -12.94
CA GLN A 265 7.11 16.71 -11.54
C GLN A 265 5.69 16.62 -11.00
N LEU A 266 4.68 16.93 -11.81
CA LEU A 266 3.28 16.75 -11.46
C LEU A 266 2.92 15.25 -11.38
N ALA A 267 3.37 14.43 -12.32
CA ALA A 267 3.19 12.99 -12.31
C ALA A 267 3.77 12.37 -11.02
N MET A 268 5.01 12.75 -10.67
CA MET A 268 5.65 12.34 -9.41
C MET A 268 4.84 12.78 -8.18
N THR A 269 4.38 14.03 -8.16
CA THR A 269 3.60 14.57 -7.05
C THR A 269 2.27 13.83 -6.88
N VAL A 270 1.56 13.58 -7.97
CA VAL A 270 0.32 12.80 -7.99
C VAL A 270 0.57 11.38 -7.48
N ALA A 271 1.63 10.72 -7.93
CA ALA A 271 1.98 9.38 -7.49
C ALA A 271 2.28 9.32 -5.99
N ILE A 272 3.07 10.28 -5.46
CA ILE A 272 3.38 10.35 -4.02
C ILE A 272 2.12 10.57 -3.19
N ILE A 273 1.24 11.51 -3.56
CA ILE A 273 -0.03 11.77 -2.85
C ILE A 273 -0.89 10.52 -2.82
N ASN A 274 -0.96 9.78 -3.92
CA ASN A 274 -1.73 8.54 -4.01
C ASN A 274 -1.12 7.41 -3.17
N VAL A 275 0.21 7.26 -3.12
CA VAL A 275 0.88 6.27 -2.25
C VAL A 275 0.56 6.53 -0.77
N TYR A 276 0.51 7.80 -0.36
CA TYR A 276 0.10 8.11 1.02
C TYR A 276 -1.40 7.92 1.26
N GLY A 277 -2.22 7.82 0.21
CA GLY A 277 -3.65 7.62 0.33
C GLY A 277 -4.39 8.81 0.98
N ILE A 278 -3.84 10.02 0.87
CA ILE A 278 -4.41 11.22 1.50
C ILE A 278 -5.84 11.47 1.04
N TYR A 279 -6.10 11.21 -0.23
CA TYR A 279 -7.41 11.36 -0.83
C TYR A 279 -8.45 10.43 -0.16
N GLU A 280 -8.12 9.17 0.02
CA GLU A 280 -9.00 8.17 0.61
C GLU A 280 -9.15 8.34 2.13
N PHE A 281 -8.07 8.67 2.83
CA PHE A 281 -8.09 8.75 4.30
C PHE A 281 -8.70 10.03 4.84
N ALA A 282 -8.54 11.11 4.12
CA ALA A 282 -9.02 12.42 4.56
C ALA A 282 -10.40 12.78 4.02
N HIS A 283 -11.00 11.91 3.18
CA HIS A 283 -12.25 12.20 2.47
C HIS A 283 -12.23 13.56 1.75
N ILE A 284 -11.05 13.93 1.20
CA ILE A 284 -10.85 15.18 0.48
C ILE A 284 -11.14 14.95 -0.99
N SER A 285 -11.83 15.89 -1.63
CA SER A 285 -12.09 15.76 -3.06
C SER A 285 -10.83 16.02 -3.90
N LYS A 286 -10.77 15.39 -5.08
CA LYS A 286 -9.72 15.59 -6.09
C LYS A 286 -9.49 17.08 -6.37
N GLU A 287 -10.58 17.86 -6.42
CA GLU A 287 -10.54 19.30 -6.73
C GLU A 287 -9.80 20.09 -5.65
N VAL A 288 -9.97 19.71 -4.37
CA VAL A 288 -9.24 20.33 -3.27
C VAL A 288 -7.75 20.02 -3.38
N VAL A 289 -7.37 18.73 -3.60
CA VAL A 289 -5.98 18.34 -3.81
C VAL A 289 -5.39 19.07 -5.00
N ALA A 290 -6.10 19.09 -6.13
CA ALA A 290 -5.67 19.81 -7.33
C ALA A 290 -5.44 21.30 -7.06
N SER A 291 -6.37 21.96 -6.38
CA SER A 291 -6.23 23.36 -6.03
C SER A 291 -5.02 23.64 -5.17
N LEU A 292 -4.77 22.80 -4.16
CA LEU A 292 -3.61 22.94 -3.26
C LEU A 292 -2.28 22.73 -4.01
N VAL A 293 -2.19 21.71 -4.85
CA VAL A 293 -1.00 21.40 -5.64
C VAL A 293 -0.73 22.51 -6.66
N ILE A 294 -1.76 22.94 -7.38
CA ILE A 294 -1.61 23.92 -8.47
C ILE A 294 -1.26 25.29 -7.95
N SER A 295 -1.95 25.78 -6.91
CA SER A 295 -1.74 27.13 -6.37
C SER A 295 -0.34 27.31 -5.77
N ASN A 296 0.25 26.24 -5.24
CA ASN A 296 1.50 26.30 -4.50
C ASN A 296 2.69 25.72 -5.27
N LEU A 297 2.54 24.58 -5.95
CA LEU A 297 3.59 24.03 -6.80
C LEU A 297 3.78 24.80 -8.10
N GLY A 298 2.69 25.30 -8.71
CA GLY A 298 2.80 26.14 -9.90
C GLY A 298 3.68 27.38 -9.69
N LYS A 299 3.58 28.01 -8.51
CA LYS A 299 4.44 29.14 -8.11
C LYS A 299 5.87 28.70 -7.80
N SER A 300 6.03 27.48 -7.23
CA SER A 300 7.32 26.93 -6.81
C SER A 300 8.16 26.50 -7.99
N ILE A 301 7.56 25.83 -8.97
CA ILE A 301 8.21 25.34 -10.18
C ILE A 301 8.57 26.52 -11.11
N ALA A 302 7.73 27.56 -11.18
CA ALA A 302 7.89 28.71 -12.06
C ALA A 302 9.05 29.67 -11.71
N GLY A 303 9.89 29.37 -10.72
CA GLY A 303 11.10 30.16 -10.47
C GLY A 303 11.48 30.41 -9.02
N GLY A 304 10.65 30.02 -8.04
CA GLY A 304 10.94 30.21 -6.62
C GLY A 304 12.00 29.25 -6.07
N LEU A 305 11.85 27.96 -6.32
CA LEU A 305 12.74 26.90 -5.80
C LEU A 305 14.06 26.79 -6.55
N LEU A 306 14.10 27.13 -7.83
CA LEU A 306 15.34 27.19 -8.61
C LEU A 306 16.43 28.09 -7.99
N LYS A 307 16.02 29.19 -7.37
CA LYS A 307 16.92 30.14 -6.72
C LYS A 307 17.57 29.61 -5.45
N LEU A 308 17.06 28.50 -4.90
CA LEU A 308 17.53 27.90 -3.65
C LEU A 308 18.65 26.88 -3.90
N ILE A 309 18.88 26.46 -5.14
CA ILE A 309 19.91 25.46 -5.44
C ILE A 309 21.28 26.16 -5.49
N PRO A 310 22.24 25.71 -4.66
CA PRO A 310 23.61 26.17 -4.77
C PRO A 310 24.13 25.92 -6.19
N ALA A 311 24.84 26.86 -6.75
CA ALA A 311 25.39 26.82 -8.12
C ALA A 311 24.37 26.93 -9.28
N ALA A 312 23.05 26.96 -9.08
CA ALA A 312 22.12 27.23 -10.18
C ALA A 312 22.33 28.61 -10.78
N GLY A 313 22.82 29.57 -10.01
CA GLY A 313 23.16 30.96 -10.49
C GLY A 313 24.51 31.09 -11.17
N THR A 314 25.40 30.09 -11.10
CA THR A 314 26.75 30.13 -11.71
C THR A 314 26.83 29.43 -13.08
N ILE A 315 25.72 28.81 -13.51
CA ILE A 315 25.68 28.15 -14.83
C ILE A 315 25.67 29.20 -15.91
N ILE A 316 26.77 29.27 -16.64
CA ILE A 316 26.96 30.19 -17.77
C ILE A 316 25.84 29.99 -18.79
N GLY A 317 25.03 31.03 -19.01
CA GLY A 317 23.97 31.02 -20.02
C GLY A 317 22.55 30.75 -19.53
N GLY A 318 22.32 30.60 -18.22
CA GLY A 318 20.94 30.43 -17.66
C GLY A 318 20.24 29.15 -18.12
N ALA A 319 20.98 28.04 -18.27
CA ALA A 319 20.43 26.74 -18.64
C ALA A 319 20.37 25.78 -17.45
N ILE A 320 19.29 24.97 -17.38
CA ILE A 320 19.16 23.85 -16.46
C ILE A 320 19.91 22.68 -17.11
N ASN A 321 20.81 22.05 -16.35
CA ASN A 321 21.50 20.83 -16.77
C ASN A 321 20.92 19.59 -16.01
N ALA A 322 21.38 18.38 -16.38
CA ALA A 322 20.96 17.11 -15.81
C ALA A 322 21.02 17.09 -14.27
N THR A 323 22.09 17.61 -13.69
CA THR A 323 22.28 17.64 -12.22
C THR A 323 21.26 18.56 -11.55
N VAL A 324 21.06 19.76 -12.09
CA VAL A 324 20.08 20.72 -11.57
C VAL A 324 18.65 20.16 -11.70
N ALA A 325 18.30 19.62 -12.87
CA ALA A 325 16.98 19.03 -13.11
C ALA A 325 16.68 17.86 -12.13
N SER A 326 17.63 16.95 -11.96
CA SER A 326 17.53 15.84 -11.01
C SER A 326 17.42 16.33 -9.56
N THR A 327 18.24 17.30 -9.16
CA THR A 327 18.22 17.85 -7.79
C THR A 327 16.91 18.56 -7.47
N ILE A 328 16.36 19.35 -8.38
CA ILE A 328 15.05 20.01 -8.19
C ILE A 328 13.96 18.97 -8.03
N THR A 329 13.92 17.98 -8.91
CA THR A 329 12.90 16.93 -8.88
C THR A 329 12.99 16.10 -7.62
N SER A 330 14.21 15.70 -7.20
CA SER A 330 14.41 15.01 -5.91
C SER A 330 13.93 15.84 -4.72
N ALA A 331 14.37 17.09 -4.63
CA ALA A 331 14.03 17.95 -3.49
C ALA A 331 12.51 18.22 -3.42
N LEU A 332 11.85 18.42 -4.57
CA LEU A 332 10.40 18.56 -4.63
C LEU A 332 9.68 17.28 -4.19
N GLY A 333 10.14 16.13 -4.66
CA GLY A 333 9.57 14.84 -4.29
C GLY A 333 9.71 14.54 -2.79
N TYR A 334 10.87 14.79 -2.21
CA TYR A 334 11.09 14.62 -0.77
C TYR A 334 10.28 15.62 0.06
N ALA A 335 10.12 16.87 -0.38
CA ALA A 335 9.25 17.85 0.26
C ALA A 335 7.80 17.36 0.25
N THR A 336 7.28 16.92 -0.89
CA THR A 336 5.94 16.35 -1.03
C THR A 336 5.75 15.13 -0.13
N SER A 337 6.68 14.18 -0.15
CA SER A 337 6.63 12.98 0.69
C SER A 337 6.62 13.32 2.18
N THR A 338 7.44 14.27 2.63
CA THR A 338 7.50 14.70 4.04
C THR A 338 6.19 15.37 4.47
N ILE A 339 5.60 16.20 3.61
CA ILE A 339 4.31 16.84 3.86
C ILE A 339 3.22 15.78 4.01
N CYS A 340 3.15 14.83 3.08
CA CYS A 340 2.18 13.74 3.11
C CYS A 340 2.35 12.83 4.34
N TYR A 341 3.59 12.47 4.67
CA TYR A 341 3.93 11.70 5.88
C TYR A 341 3.43 12.38 7.15
N ASN A 342 3.71 13.67 7.30
CA ASN A 342 3.28 14.44 8.48
C ASN A 342 1.76 14.59 8.55
N ALA A 343 1.08 14.75 7.41
CA ALA A 343 -0.37 14.79 7.34
C ALA A 343 -0.99 13.46 7.82
N CYS A 344 -0.53 12.32 7.27
CA CYS A 344 -0.97 10.99 7.70
C CYS A 344 -0.70 10.75 9.19
N LYS A 345 0.50 11.11 9.67
CA LYS A 345 0.86 11.00 11.10
C LYS A 345 -0.06 11.83 12.01
N ASN A 346 -0.46 13.01 11.58
CA ASN A 346 -1.41 13.84 12.32
C ASN A 346 -2.80 13.17 12.36
N ILE A 347 -3.30 12.66 11.23
CA ILE A 347 -4.58 11.94 11.16
C ILE A 347 -4.57 10.73 12.10
N MET A 348 -3.51 9.91 12.06
CA MET A 348 -3.36 8.74 12.93
C MET A 348 -3.38 9.10 14.43
N ASN A 349 -2.86 10.29 14.77
CA ASN A 349 -2.87 10.79 16.15
C ASN A 349 -4.15 11.57 16.50
N GLY A 350 -5.21 11.51 15.68
CA GLY A 350 -6.47 12.20 15.89
C GLY A 350 -6.37 13.73 15.82
N LYS A 351 -5.30 14.27 15.21
CA LYS A 351 -5.10 15.71 15.04
C LYS A 351 -5.74 16.20 13.75
N GLU A 352 -6.35 17.36 13.80
CA GLU A 352 -6.85 18.03 12.60
C GLU A 352 -5.68 18.43 11.67
N VAL A 353 -5.88 18.21 10.38
CA VAL A 353 -4.97 18.67 9.34
C VAL A 353 -5.55 19.88 8.64
N ASN A 354 -4.81 20.97 8.62
CA ASN A 354 -5.22 22.16 7.87
C ASN A 354 -4.87 21.97 6.38
N TRP A 355 -5.80 21.41 5.65
CA TRP A 355 -5.65 21.07 4.23
C TRP A 355 -5.33 22.27 3.35
N SER A 356 -5.92 23.45 3.64
CA SER A 356 -5.67 24.67 2.85
C SER A 356 -4.23 25.17 2.92
N LYS A 357 -3.47 24.75 3.93
CA LYS A 357 -2.07 25.10 4.13
C LYS A 357 -1.10 23.96 3.84
N LEU A 358 -1.58 22.74 3.56
CA LEU A 358 -0.75 21.55 3.48
C LEU A 358 0.42 21.69 2.51
N PHE A 359 0.16 22.26 1.32
CA PHE A 359 1.15 22.52 0.28
C PHE A 359 1.46 24.01 0.13
N ASP A 360 1.29 24.81 1.20
CA ASP A 360 1.69 26.21 1.18
C ASP A 360 3.15 26.37 0.74
N PHE A 361 3.41 27.43 -0.05
CA PHE A 361 4.75 27.64 -0.62
C PHE A 361 5.86 27.68 0.42
N ASP A 362 5.61 28.31 1.56
CA ASP A 362 6.62 28.43 2.62
C ASP A 362 6.91 27.09 3.29
N ILE A 363 5.89 26.21 3.41
CA ILE A 363 6.06 24.84 3.91
C ILE A 363 6.87 24.02 2.91
N VAL A 364 6.47 24.02 1.64
CA VAL A 364 7.19 23.31 0.56
C VAL A 364 8.63 23.79 0.48
N LYS A 365 8.86 25.10 0.53
CA LYS A 365 10.18 25.72 0.52
C LYS A 365 11.03 25.25 1.70
N THR A 366 10.49 25.26 2.91
CA THR A 366 11.18 24.83 4.13
C THR A 366 11.63 23.37 4.01
N MET A 367 10.75 22.47 3.54
CA MET A 367 11.09 21.06 3.36
C MET A 367 12.11 20.84 2.25
N PHE A 368 12.00 21.61 1.17
CA PHE A 368 12.96 21.61 0.06
C PHE A 368 14.36 22.03 0.51
N GLU A 369 14.48 23.14 1.26
CA GLU A 369 15.75 23.62 1.82
C GLU A 369 16.36 22.62 2.82
N SER A 370 15.51 21.99 3.64
CA SER A 370 15.93 20.94 4.57
C SER A 370 16.55 19.74 3.84
N TYR A 371 15.96 19.33 2.75
CA TYR A 371 16.51 18.24 1.91
C TYR A 371 17.90 18.63 1.34
N LEU A 372 18.03 19.82 0.77
CA LEU A 372 19.29 20.27 0.18
C LEU A 372 20.42 20.30 1.22
N LYS A 373 20.16 20.83 2.44
CA LYS A 373 21.13 20.87 3.54
C LYS A 373 21.55 19.46 3.98
N ASN A 374 20.61 18.52 4.04
CA ASN A 374 20.90 17.14 4.44
C ASN A 374 21.73 16.41 3.37
N LYS A 375 21.46 16.64 2.11
CA LYS A 375 22.23 16.08 0.99
C LYS A 375 23.67 16.55 1.02
N ASP A 376 23.91 17.86 1.22
CA ASP A 376 25.25 18.43 1.32
C ASP A 376 26.04 17.85 2.49
N ASN A 377 25.37 17.52 3.61
CA ASN A 377 25.98 16.90 4.79
C ASN A 377 26.28 15.41 4.65
N MET A 378 25.59 14.69 3.77
CA MET A 378 25.79 13.26 3.53
C MET A 378 26.84 12.97 2.45
N GLY A 379 27.31 13.97 1.72
CA GLY A 379 28.36 13.80 0.70
C GLY A 379 27.92 12.96 -0.52
N GLU A 380 26.63 12.93 -0.82
CA GLU A 380 26.05 12.26 -1.99
C GLU A 380 25.87 13.20 -3.18
#